data_50066e046014dba4896ca99ba9e09157
#
_entry.id   50066e046014dba4896ca99ba9e09157
#
_cell.length_a   1.000
_cell.length_b   1.000
_cell.length_c   1.000
_cell.angle_alpha   90.00
_cell.angle_beta   90.00
_cell.angle_gamma   90.00
#
_symmetry.space_group_name_H-M   'P 1'
#
loop_
_entity.id
_entity.type
_entity.pdbx_description
1 polymer ?
#
loop_
_entity_poly.entity_id
_entity_poly.type
_entity_poly.pdbx_seq_one_letter_code
_entity_poly.pdbx_strand_id
1 'polypeptide(L)'
;MKLRWKIAQFFEAWWWRRYLKGKPLPEYLAWKRQYWFDFLKKIDVAVPPKASILDAGCGPAGIFLVFPENPVTAVDPLLAQYRPLFTHFTDGSLRNIRFVEQPMEQFVAPQQYDLVFCLNAINHVADLDLCLQRLREATRPGGSLVLSVDAHNHPFFKRVFQWVPGDILHPHQLDLSDYQQRLLAHGFEVKRALMLKQEFFFGYWVLLAS
;
A
#
# COMPACT_ATOMS: atom_id res chain seq x y z
N MET A 1 -19.37 -4.39 6.80
CA MET A 1 -17.92 -4.54 7.06
C MET A 1 -17.71 -5.82 7.85
N LYS A 2 -16.95 -6.78 7.33
CA LYS A 2 -16.81 -8.12 7.94
C LYS A 2 -16.09 -8.03 9.30
N LEU A 3 -16.56 -8.76 10.32
CA LEU A 3 -15.97 -8.79 11.67
C LEU A 3 -14.48 -9.07 11.67
N ARG A 4 -14.04 -9.99 10.80
CA ARG A 4 -12.61 -10.34 10.58
C ARG A 4 -11.74 -9.12 10.24
N TRP A 5 -12.23 -8.23 9.39
CA TRP A 5 -11.51 -7.01 9.01
C TRP A 5 -11.33 -6.03 10.20
N LYS A 6 -12.35 -5.87 11.05
CA LYS A 6 -12.25 -5.07 12.27
C LYS A 6 -11.23 -5.65 13.27
N ILE A 7 -11.18 -6.97 13.36
CA ILE A 7 -10.22 -7.68 14.22
C ILE A 7 -8.79 -7.47 13.68
N ALA A 8 -8.59 -7.60 12.36
CA ALA A 8 -7.29 -7.35 11.74
C ALA A 8 -6.79 -5.93 12.00
N GLN A 9 -7.64 -4.91 11.82
CA GLN A 9 -7.31 -3.52 12.12
C GLN A 9 -6.95 -3.28 13.60
N PHE A 10 -7.66 -3.93 14.52
CA PHE A 10 -7.33 -3.84 15.94
C PHE A 10 -5.93 -4.39 16.24
N PHE A 11 -5.58 -5.55 15.66
CA PHE A 11 -4.24 -6.14 15.83
C PHE A 11 -3.16 -5.30 15.16
N GLU A 12 -3.43 -4.70 14.02
CA GLU A 12 -2.49 -3.80 13.34
C GLU A 12 -2.18 -2.56 14.19
N ALA A 13 -3.20 -1.90 14.72
CA ALA A 13 -3.00 -0.75 15.61
C ALA A 13 -2.26 -1.13 16.92
N TRP A 14 -2.57 -2.31 17.49
CA TRP A 14 -1.87 -2.83 18.65
C TRP A 14 -0.40 -3.12 18.34
N TRP A 15 -0.12 -3.72 17.16
CA TRP A 15 1.23 -4.00 16.69
C TRP A 15 2.05 -2.71 16.54
N TRP A 16 1.50 -1.66 15.92
CA TRP A 16 2.17 -0.37 15.77
C TRP A 16 2.53 0.27 17.12
N ARG A 17 1.61 0.24 18.09
CA ARG A 17 1.88 0.73 19.46
C ARG A 17 3.04 -0.02 20.10
N ARG A 18 3.09 -1.35 19.92
CA ARG A 18 4.16 -2.18 20.45
C ARG A 18 5.48 -1.98 19.72
N TYR A 19 5.42 -1.88 18.38
CA TYR A 19 6.61 -1.71 17.53
C TYR A 19 7.34 -0.40 17.78
N LEU A 20 6.61 0.69 18.03
CA LEU A 20 7.17 2.01 18.32
C LEU A 20 7.64 2.17 19.77
N LYS A 21 7.28 1.25 20.66
CA LYS A 21 7.68 1.34 22.07
C LYS A 21 9.20 1.28 22.18
N GLY A 22 9.80 2.40 22.66
CA GLY A 22 11.24 2.53 22.84
C GLY A 22 12.04 2.92 21.57
N LYS A 23 11.37 3.26 20.47
CA LYS A 23 12.03 3.78 19.27
C LYS A 23 11.84 5.29 19.17
N PRO A 24 12.91 6.10 19.06
CA PRO A 24 12.78 7.53 18.79
C PRO A 24 12.08 7.77 17.45
N LEU A 25 10.95 8.45 17.47
CA LEU A 25 10.14 8.69 16.27
C LEU A 25 10.91 9.41 15.13
N PRO A 26 11.75 10.44 15.41
CA PRO A 26 12.51 11.09 14.35
C PRO A 26 13.47 10.14 13.62
N GLU A 27 14.14 9.25 14.35
CA GLU A 27 15.05 8.25 13.77
C GLU A 27 14.29 7.23 12.91
N TYR A 28 13.12 6.79 13.39
CA TYR A 28 12.24 5.90 12.63
C TYR A 28 11.77 6.55 11.32
N LEU A 29 11.33 7.82 11.36
CA LEU A 29 10.89 8.53 10.17
C LEU A 29 12.05 8.81 9.19
N ALA A 30 13.24 9.11 9.69
CA ALA A 30 14.43 9.27 8.85
C ALA A 30 14.79 7.95 8.14
N TRP A 31 14.78 6.84 8.88
CA TRP A 31 14.97 5.51 8.31
C TRP A 31 13.90 5.17 7.26
N LYS A 32 12.61 5.49 7.53
CA LYS A 32 11.53 5.25 6.58
C LYS A 32 11.66 6.11 5.31
N ARG A 33 12.09 7.36 5.41
CA ARG A 33 12.40 8.17 4.22
C ARG A 33 13.50 7.55 3.38
N GLN A 34 14.60 7.14 4.01
CA GLN A 34 15.69 6.46 3.29
C GLN A 34 15.21 5.17 2.63
N TYR A 35 14.43 4.35 3.34
CA TYR A 35 13.83 3.13 2.80
C TYR A 35 13.00 3.40 1.53
N TRP A 36 12.16 4.46 1.52
CA TRP A 36 11.35 4.79 0.36
C TRP A 36 12.16 5.37 -0.81
N PHE A 37 13.21 6.13 -0.55
CA PHE A 37 14.13 6.58 -1.59
C PHE A 37 14.86 5.39 -2.24
N ASP A 38 15.36 4.46 -1.44
CA ASP A 38 16.03 3.25 -1.93
C ASP A 38 15.06 2.35 -2.69
N PHE A 39 13.80 2.26 -2.24
CA PHE A 39 12.74 1.54 -2.92
C PHE A 39 12.49 2.12 -4.33
N LEU A 40 12.25 3.43 -4.45
CA LEU A 40 12.03 4.09 -5.74
C LEU A 40 13.20 3.88 -6.69
N LYS A 41 14.42 4.01 -6.19
CA LYS A 41 15.65 3.75 -6.95
C LYS A 41 15.71 2.30 -7.42
N LYS A 42 15.38 1.34 -6.55
CA LYS A 42 15.43 -0.10 -6.85
C LYS A 42 14.42 -0.50 -7.93
N ILE A 43 13.25 0.10 -7.93
CA ILE A 43 12.21 -0.17 -8.95
C ILE A 43 12.36 0.71 -10.20
N ASP A 44 13.33 1.63 -10.20
CA ASP A 44 13.60 2.56 -11.30
C ASP A 44 12.36 3.39 -11.68
N VAL A 45 11.73 4.00 -10.69
CA VAL A 45 10.59 4.91 -10.86
C VAL A 45 11.01 6.33 -10.51
N ALA A 46 11.03 7.18 -11.53
CA ALA A 46 11.21 8.61 -11.37
C ALA A 46 9.85 9.28 -11.17
N VAL A 47 9.77 10.14 -10.16
CA VAL A 47 8.56 10.93 -9.88
C VAL A 47 8.76 12.34 -10.44
N PRO A 48 7.98 12.76 -11.44
CA PRO A 48 8.10 14.11 -11.98
C PRO A 48 7.78 15.18 -10.93
N PRO A 49 8.45 16.32 -10.96
CA PRO A 49 8.08 17.46 -10.13
C PRO A 49 6.60 17.83 -10.31
N LYS A 50 5.91 18.11 -9.21
CA LYS A 50 4.48 18.47 -9.18
C LYS A 50 3.51 17.39 -9.66
N ALA A 51 3.96 16.19 -10.00
CA ALA A 51 3.05 15.08 -10.28
C ALA A 51 2.09 14.87 -9.10
N SER A 52 0.82 14.67 -9.40
CA SER A 52 -0.20 14.32 -8.41
C SER A 52 -0.08 12.86 -8.01
N ILE A 53 -0.07 12.60 -6.71
CA ILE A 53 0.21 11.27 -6.17
C ILE A 53 -0.93 10.79 -5.28
N LEU A 54 -1.32 9.53 -5.44
CA LEU A 54 -2.15 8.80 -4.49
C LEU A 54 -1.28 7.76 -3.78
N ASP A 55 -1.27 7.78 -2.43
CA ASP A 55 -0.69 6.74 -1.57
C ASP A 55 -1.85 5.96 -0.92
N ALA A 56 -2.22 4.84 -1.53
CA ALA A 56 -3.37 4.02 -1.17
C ALA A 56 -2.97 2.93 -0.16
N GLY A 57 -3.54 2.99 1.05
CA GLY A 57 -3.10 2.18 2.18
C GLY A 57 -1.77 2.69 2.72
N CYS A 58 -1.68 4.01 2.93
CA CYS A 58 -0.42 4.69 3.24
C CYS A 58 0.20 4.30 4.59
N GLY A 59 -0.59 3.75 5.51
CA GLY A 59 -0.13 3.47 6.86
C GLY A 59 0.38 4.72 7.59
N PRO A 60 1.10 4.54 8.70
CA PRO A 60 1.60 5.68 9.49
C PRO A 60 2.86 6.35 8.92
N ALA A 61 3.59 5.69 8.03
CA ALA A 61 4.86 6.18 7.47
C ALA A 61 5.04 5.68 6.03
N GLY A 62 4.07 6.01 5.18
CA GLY A 62 3.99 5.63 3.78
C GLY A 62 4.99 6.34 2.88
N ILE A 63 4.89 6.05 1.59
CA ILE A 63 5.79 6.63 0.58
C ILE A 63 5.58 8.15 0.45
N PHE A 64 4.45 8.69 0.92
CA PHE A 64 4.19 10.13 0.98
C PHE A 64 5.31 10.92 1.67
N LEU A 65 6.10 10.29 2.57
CA LEU A 65 7.19 10.93 3.31
C LEU A 65 8.32 11.46 2.42
N VAL A 66 8.43 10.99 1.18
CA VAL A 66 9.54 11.35 0.26
C VAL A 66 9.12 12.30 -0.86
N PHE A 67 7.89 12.83 -0.81
CA PHE A 67 7.36 13.75 -1.82
C PHE A 67 7.01 15.13 -1.23
N PRO A 68 7.98 15.91 -0.74
CA PRO A 68 7.71 17.16 -0.04
C PRO A 68 7.12 18.26 -0.92
N GLU A 69 7.30 18.16 -2.25
CA GLU A 69 6.87 19.19 -3.21
C GLU A 69 5.71 18.74 -4.11
N ASN A 70 5.33 17.46 -4.05
CA ASN A 70 4.24 16.93 -4.85
C ASN A 70 2.91 17.03 -4.08
N PRO A 71 1.78 17.32 -4.74
CA PRO A 71 0.46 17.16 -4.12
C PRO A 71 0.16 15.67 -3.92
N VAL A 72 0.03 15.25 -2.67
CA VAL A 72 -0.23 13.85 -2.31
C VAL A 72 -1.59 13.72 -1.63
N THR A 73 -2.38 12.74 -2.04
CA THR A 73 -3.51 12.23 -1.26
C THR A 73 -3.10 10.89 -0.65
N ALA A 74 -3.12 10.80 0.67
CA ALA A 74 -2.77 9.60 1.42
C ALA A 74 -4.01 9.02 2.08
N VAL A 75 -4.38 7.79 1.71
CA VAL A 75 -5.63 7.12 2.13
C VAL A 75 -5.30 5.92 3.01
N ASP A 76 -5.87 5.87 4.20
CA ASP A 76 -5.76 4.72 5.09
C ASP A 76 -6.91 4.68 6.10
N PRO A 77 -7.52 3.50 6.40
CA PRO A 77 -8.63 3.40 7.34
C PRO A 77 -8.25 3.59 8.81
N LEU A 78 -6.95 3.59 9.15
CA LEU A 78 -6.46 3.62 10.52
C LEU A 78 -5.81 4.96 10.92
N LEU A 79 -5.95 6.01 10.11
CA LEU A 79 -5.30 7.31 10.35
C LEU A 79 -5.61 7.90 11.74
N ALA A 80 -6.85 7.79 12.23
CA ALA A 80 -7.20 8.25 13.59
C ALA A 80 -6.41 7.50 14.67
N GLN A 81 -6.07 6.24 14.43
CA GLN A 81 -5.30 5.44 15.38
C GLN A 81 -3.81 5.74 15.32
N TYR A 82 -3.29 6.21 14.16
CA TYR A 82 -1.90 6.58 13.99
C TYR A 82 -1.58 7.97 14.51
N ARG A 83 -2.48 8.94 14.37
CA ARG A 83 -2.28 10.34 14.79
C ARG A 83 -1.75 10.52 16.22
N PRO A 84 -2.24 9.79 17.23
CA PRO A 84 -1.69 9.90 18.59
C PRO A 84 -0.28 9.33 18.75
N LEU A 85 0.17 8.49 17.81
CA LEU A 85 1.45 7.79 17.86
C LEU A 85 2.55 8.49 17.04
N PHE A 86 2.15 9.28 16.04
CA PHE A 86 3.04 9.88 15.06
C PHE A 86 2.79 11.39 14.96
N THR A 87 3.69 12.20 15.51
CA THR A 87 3.55 13.66 15.57
C THR A 87 3.58 14.36 14.21
N HIS A 88 4.21 13.75 13.19
CA HIS A 88 4.28 14.31 11.84
C HIS A 88 2.90 14.52 11.17
N PHE A 89 1.84 13.84 11.65
CA PHE A 89 0.48 14.10 11.18
C PHE A 89 -0.08 15.46 11.65
N THR A 90 0.52 16.06 12.68
CA THR A 90 0.00 17.27 13.35
C THR A 90 1.00 18.42 13.45
N ASP A 91 2.28 18.19 13.18
CA ASP A 91 3.36 19.20 13.33
C ASP A 91 3.46 20.17 12.15
N GLY A 92 2.62 20.02 11.13
CA GLY A 92 2.62 20.89 9.95
C GLY A 92 3.75 20.62 8.95
N SER A 93 4.55 19.57 9.14
CA SER A 93 5.64 19.20 8.22
C SER A 93 5.14 18.66 6.88
N LEU A 94 3.88 18.20 6.81
CA LEU A 94 3.28 17.54 5.66
C LEU A 94 2.14 18.36 5.04
N ARG A 95 2.38 19.66 4.77
CA ARG A 95 1.36 20.61 4.29
C ARG A 95 0.82 20.29 2.89
N ASN A 96 1.60 19.60 2.07
CA ASN A 96 1.24 19.18 0.72
C ASN A 96 0.46 17.86 0.68
N ILE A 97 0.18 17.24 1.84
CA ILE A 97 -0.45 15.93 1.93
C ILE A 97 -1.87 16.06 2.46
N ARG A 98 -2.82 15.57 1.68
CA ARG A 98 -4.22 15.40 2.09
C ARG A 98 -4.42 13.99 2.63
N PHE A 99 -4.62 13.86 3.94
CA PHE A 99 -4.96 12.59 4.58
C PHE A 99 -6.45 12.31 4.53
N VAL A 100 -6.83 11.11 4.07
CA VAL A 100 -8.22 10.65 3.95
C VAL A 100 -8.38 9.35 4.72
N GLU A 101 -9.22 9.38 5.78
CA GLU A 101 -9.46 8.22 6.64
C GLU A 101 -10.64 7.40 6.13
N GLN A 102 -10.34 6.43 5.28
CA GLN A 102 -11.34 5.45 4.82
C GLN A 102 -10.67 4.23 4.17
N PRO A 103 -11.37 3.08 4.09
CA PRO A 103 -10.91 1.94 3.30
C PRO A 103 -10.81 2.30 1.82
N MET A 104 -9.85 1.70 1.11
CA MET A 104 -9.63 1.97 -0.31
C MET A 104 -10.85 1.62 -1.18
N GLU A 105 -11.59 0.60 -0.81
CA GLU A 105 -12.82 0.17 -1.49
C GLU A 105 -13.93 1.26 -1.48
N GLN A 106 -13.89 2.15 -0.50
CA GLN A 106 -14.83 3.26 -0.36
C GLN A 106 -14.30 4.58 -0.92
N PHE A 107 -13.01 4.61 -1.25
CA PHE A 107 -12.39 5.82 -1.76
C PHE A 107 -12.85 6.12 -3.19
N VAL A 108 -13.63 7.18 -3.33
CA VAL A 108 -13.94 7.78 -4.63
C VAL A 108 -12.98 8.94 -4.85
N ALA A 109 -12.07 8.77 -5.79
CA ALA A 109 -11.04 9.75 -6.06
C ALA A 109 -11.64 11.07 -6.54
N PRO A 110 -11.35 12.22 -5.91
CA PRO A 110 -11.89 13.52 -6.31
C PRO A 110 -11.27 14.02 -7.62
N GLN A 111 -10.15 13.42 -8.01
CA GLN A 111 -9.39 13.68 -9.24
C GLN A 111 -8.62 12.42 -9.63
N GLN A 112 -8.12 12.37 -10.84
CA GLN A 112 -7.19 11.34 -11.27
C GLN A 112 -5.74 11.75 -10.98
N TYR A 113 -4.88 10.76 -10.70
CA TYR A 113 -3.50 10.95 -10.27
C TYR A 113 -2.51 10.49 -11.35
N ASP A 114 -1.37 11.17 -11.41
CA ASP A 114 -0.24 10.82 -12.29
C ASP A 114 0.40 9.51 -11.86
N LEU A 115 0.55 9.33 -10.54
CA LEU A 115 1.13 8.15 -9.91
C LEU A 115 0.25 7.68 -8.77
N VAL A 116 -0.04 6.39 -8.78
CA VAL A 116 -0.79 5.71 -7.71
C VAL A 116 0.13 4.65 -7.10
N PHE A 117 0.41 4.77 -5.81
CA PHE A 117 1.12 3.76 -5.04
C PHE A 117 0.12 2.99 -4.17
N CYS A 118 0.21 1.66 -4.18
CA CYS A 118 -0.48 0.78 -3.26
C CYS A 118 0.53 -0.26 -2.76
N LEU A 119 1.19 0.07 -1.66
CA LEU A 119 2.37 -0.64 -1.16
C LEU A 119 2.06 -1.37 0.15
N ASN A 120 2.21 -2.70 0.15
CA ASN A 120 1.92 -3.58 1.29
C ASN A 120 0.49 -3.41 1.86
N ALA A 121 -0.47 -3.02 1.04
CA ALA A 121 -1.83 -2.71 1.47
C ALA A 121 -2.88 -3.63 0.82
N ILE A 122 -2.69 -3.99 -0.44
CA ILE A 122 -3.72 -4.72 -1.21
C ILE A 122 -4.05 -6.10 -0.63
N ASN A 123 -3.11 -6.74 0.06
CA ASN A 123 -3.30 -8.05 0.69
C ASN A 123 -4.26 -7.99 1.89
N HIS A 124 -4.49 -6.79 2.45
CA HIS A 124 -5.31 -6.56 3.65
C HIS A 124 -6.71 -6.02 3.36
N VAL A 125 -7.04 -5.74 2.09
CA VAL A 125 -8.36 -5.20 1.72
C VAL A 125 -9.46 -6.26 1.88
N ALA A 126 -10.69 -5.82 2.13
CA ALA A 126 -11.82 -6.73 2.29
C ALA A 126 -12.35 -7.23 0.94
N ASP A 127 -12.26 -6.40 -0.10
CA ASP A 127 -12.68 -6.69 -1.48
C ASP A 127 -11.61 -6.23 -2.45
N LEU A 128 -10.85 -7.20 -2.95
CA LEU A 128 -9.71 -6.97 -3.84
C LEU A 128 -10.16 -6.37 -5.19
N ASP A 129 -11.22 -6.90 -5.78
CA ASP A 129 -11.68 -6.47 -7.10
C ASP A 129 -12.21 -5.04 -7.05
N LEU A 130 -12.99 -4.70 -6.01
CA LEU A 130 -13.45 -3.33 -5.80
C LEU A 130 -12.28 -2.37 -5.53
N CYS A 131 -11.27 -2.80 -4.78
CA CYS A 131 -10.07 -2.01 -4.54
C CYS A 131 -9.32 -1.74 -5.85
N LEU A 132 -9.08 -2.77 -6.69
CA LEU A 132 -8.43 -2.61 -7.99
C LEU A 132 -9.22 -1.70 -8.93
N GLN A 133 -10.55 -1.79 -8.92
CA GLN A 133 -11.42 -0.87 -9.65
C GLN A 133 -11.20 0.58 -9.19
N ARG A 134 -11.17 0.85 -7.87
CA ARG A 134 -10.92 2.19 -7.32
C ARG A 134 -9.53 2.72 -7.67
N LEU A 135 -8.52 1.86 -7.64
CA LEU A 135 -7.17 2.23 -8.08
C LEU A 135 -7.16 2.59 -9.57
N ARG A 136 -7.90 1.84 -10.41
CA ARG A 136 -8.01 2.16 -11.84
C ARG A 136 -8.71 3.49 -12.10
N GLU A 137 -9.84 3.73 -11.43
CA GLU A 137 -10.58 4.98 -11.51
C GLU A 137 -9.73 6.19 -11.07
N ALA A 138 -8.87 6.00 -10.07
CA ALA A 138 -7.96 7.01 -9.56
C ALA A 138 -6.75 7.26 -10.46
N THR A 139 -6.34 6.30 -11.29
CA THR A 139 -5.19 6.44 -12.19
C THR A 139 -5.62 7.13 -13.48
N ARG A 140 -5.00 8.25 -13.83
CA ARG A 140 -5.30 8.96 -15.08
C ARG A 140 -4.91 8.14 -16.32
N PRO A 141 -5.48 8.42 -17.49
CA PRO A 141 -4.95 7.90 -18.75
C PRO A 141 -3.47 8.29 -18.91
N GLY A 142 -2.59 7.31 -19.16
CA GLY A 142 -1.15 7.50 -19.20
C GLY A 142 -0.46 7.68 -17.84
N GLY A 143 -1.21 7.59 -16.74
CA GLY A 143 -0.66 7.50 -15.39
C GLY A 143 -0.15 6.09 -15.07
N SER A 144 0.48 5.93 -13.91
CA SER A 144 1.07 4.65 -13.51
C SER A 144 0.59 4.20 -12.13
N LEU A 145 0.36 2.90 -12.00
CA LEU A 145 0.16 2.21 -10.72
C LEU A 145 1.45 1.47 -10.34
N VAL A 146 1.89 1.68 -9.12
CA VAL A 146 2.95 0.91 -8.45
C VAL A 146 2.30 0.08 -7.35
N LEU A 147 2.12 -1.21 -7.60
CA LEU A 147 1.49 -2.13 -6.68
C LEU A 147 2.52 -3.08 -6.09
N SER A 148 2.62 -3.19 -4.76
CA SER A 148 3.40 -4.26 -4.16
C SER A 148 2.54 -5.32 -3.50
N VAL A 149 2.96 -6.57 -3.65
CA VAL A 149 2.23 -7.76 -3.20
C VAL A 149 3.18 -8.80 -2.61
N ASP A 150 2.72 -9.49 -1.59
CA ASP A 150 3.31 -10.76 -1.16
C ASP A 150 2.58 -11.88 -1.92
N ALA A 151 3.26 -12.50 -2.88
CA ALA A 151 2.71 -13.55 -3.71
C ALA A 151 3.30 -14.92 -3.34
N HIS A 152 2.48 -15.96 -3.36
CA HIS A 152 2.92 -17.32 -3.08
C HIS A 152 3.93 -17.82 -4.11
N ASN A 153 5.04 -18.41 -3.63
CA ASN A 153 6.07 -19.03 -4.47
C ASN A 153 5.69 -20.45 -4.92
N HIS A 154 4.80 -21.12 -4.20
CA HIS A 154 4.48 -22.53 -4.42
C HIS A 154 2.96 -22.79 -4.47
N PRO A 155 2.43 -23.38 -5.55
CA PRO A 155 1.00 -23.66 -5.70
C PRO A 155 0.44 -24.61 -4.62
N PHE A 156 1.27 -25.50 -4.10
CA PHE A 156 0.88 -26.45 -3.04
C PHE A 156 0.56 -25.70 -1.74
N PHE A 157 1.46 -24.81 -1.29
CA PHE A 157 1.25 -24.05 -0.07
C PHE A 157 0.11 -23.06 -0.21
N LYS A 158 -0.09 -22.46 -1.38
CA LYS A 158 -1.26 -21.62 -1.68
C LYS A 158 -2.57 -22.36 -1.33
N ARG A 159 -2.74 -23.63 -1.76
CA ARG A 159 -3.92 -24.44 -1.43
C ARG A 159 -4.04 -24.73 0.06
N VAL A 160 -2.92 -25.07 0.73
CA VAL A 160 -2.91 -25.35 2.17
C VAL A 160 -3.35 -24.10 2.95
N PHE A 161 -2.79 -22.92 2.65
CA PHE A 161 -3.16 -21.66 3.32
C PHE A 161 -4.60 -21.21 3.02
N GLN A 162 -5.13 -21.51 1.85
CA GLN A 162 -6.55 -21.29 1.54
C GLN A 162 -7.49 -22.16 2.39
N TRP A 163 -7.04 -23.35 2.82
CA TRP A 163 -7.82 -24.29 3.62
C TRP A 163 -7.73 -24.02 5.13
N VAL A 164 -6.65 -23.39 5.58
CA VAL A 164 -6.46 -23.05 7.00
C VAL A 164 -7.11 -21.69 7.28
N PRO A 165 -8.21 -21.62 8.04
CA PRO A 165 -8.91 -20.35 8.31
C PRO A 165 -8.14 -19.41 9.25
N GLY A 166 -6.82 -19.55 9.36
CA GLY A 166 -5.98 -18.95 10.38
C GLY A 166 -5.30 -17.63 10.00
N ASP A 167 -5.12 -17.33 8.71
CA ASP A 167 -4.51 -16.03 8.34
C ASP A 167 -5.56 -14.92 8.22
N ILE A 168 -5.84 -14.30 9.37
CA ILE A 168 -6.79 -13.19 9.48
C ILE A 168 -6.23 -11.91 8.84
N LEU A 169 -4.90 -11.80 8.75
CA LEU A 169 -4.21 -10.61 8.30
C LEU A 169 -4.07 -10.55 6.76
N HIS A 170 -3.99 -11.71 6.10
CA HIS A 170 -3.85 -11.80 4.64
C HIS A 170 -5.00 -12.60 4.03
N PRO A 171 -6.19 -12.00 3.84
CA PRO A 171 -7.36 -12.71 3.31
C PRO A 171 -7.19 -13.17 1.86
N HIS A 172 -6.24 -12.62 1.12
CA HIS A 172 -5.99 -12.91 -0.29
C HIS A 172 -4.70 -13.72 -0.46
N GLN A 173 -4.84 -15.03 -0.62
CA GLN A 173 -3.75 -15.99 -0.82
C GLN A 173 -3.58 -16.25 -2.33
N LEU A 174 -2.90 -15.31 -3.02
CA LEU A 174 -2.73 -15.31 -4.46
C LEU A 174 -1.27 -15.51 -4.85
N ASP A 175 -1.03 -16.05 -6.04
CA ASP A 175 0.29 -16.03 -6.67
C ASP A 175 0.44 -14.81 -7.60
N LEU A 176 1.63 -14.62 -8.16
CA LEU A 176 1.92 -13.48 -9.02
C LEU A 176 1.01 -13.44 -10.25
N SER A 177 0.72 -14.60 -10.84
CA SER A 177 -0.11 -14.67 -12.05
C SER A 177 -1.56 -14.28 -11.77
N ASP A 178 -2.10 -14.63 -10.59
CA ASP A 178 -3.43 -14.20 -10.17
C ASP A 178 -3.52 -12.67 -10.08
N TYR A 179 -2.51 -12.03 -9.47
CA TYR A 179 -2.47 -10.54 -9.38
C TYR A 179 -2.39 -9.89 -10.77
N GLN A 180 -1.55 -10.43 -11.67
CA GLN A 180 -1.43 -9.91 -13.04
C GLN A 180 -2.74 -10.04 -13.82
N GLN A 181 -3.42 -11.20 -13.73
CA GLN A 181 -4.71 -11.41 -14.38
C GLN A 181 -5.79 -10.46 -13.85
N ARG A 182 -5.84 -10.23 -12.54
CA ARG A 182 -6.78 -9.29 -11.94
C ARG A 182 -6.51 -7.86 -12.36
N LEU A 183 -5.23 -7.43 -12.39
CA LEU A 183 -4.85 -6.11 -12.90
C LEU A 183 -5.33 -5.94 -14.35
N LEU A 184 -5.10 -6.94 -15.21
CA LEU A 184 -5.56 -6.93 -16.59
C LEU A 184 -7.09 -6.84 -16.69
N ALA A 185 -7.81 -7.62 -15.88
CA ALA A 185 -9.28 -7.61 -15.84
C ALA A 185 -9.86 -6.24 -15.44
N HIS A 186 -9.11 -5.46 -14.64
CA HIS A 186 -9.48 -4.10 -14.25
C HIS A 186 -8.87 -3.01 -15.16
N GLY A 187 -8.36 -3.37 -16.35
CA GLY A 187 -7.89 -2.43 -17.37
C GLY A 187 -6.49 -1.86 -17.10
N PHE A 188 -5.66 -2.54 -16.31
CA PHE A 188 -4.24 -2.25 -16.17
C PHE A 188 -3.41 -3.19 -17.03
N GLU A 189 -2.41 -2.64 -17.71
CA GLU A 189 -1.37 -3.41 -18.38
C GLU A 189 -0.10 -3.43 -17.51
N VAL A 190 0.32 -4.62 -17.06
CA VAL A 190 1.55 -4.77 -16.28
C VAL A 190 2.75 -4.65 -17.20
N LYS A 191 3.52 -3.57 -17.07
CA LYS A 191 4.72 -3.30 -17.86
C LYS A 191 5.96 -3.97 -17.30
N ARG A 192 6.07 -4.07 -15.97
CA ARG A 192 7.21 -4.68 -15.28
C ARG A 192 6.75 -5.38 -14.01
N ALA A 193 7.33 -6.52 -13.70
CA ALA A 193 7.19 -7.24 -12.44
C ALA A 193 8.59 -7.47 -11.86
N LEU A 194 8.84 -6.96 -10.66
CA LEU A 194 10.15 -6.99 -10.00
C LEU A 194 10.04 -7.73 -8.67
N MET A 195 10.80 -8.79 -8.48
CA MET A 195 10.93 -9.44 -7.19
C MET A 195 11.99 -8.72 -6.36
N LEU A 196 11.58 -8.08 -5.27
CA LEU A 196 12.49 -7.34 -4.39
C LEU A 196 13.06 -8.19 -3.27
N LYS A 197 12.31 -9.20 -2.81
CA LYS A 197 12.71 -10.13 -1.76
C LYS A 197 12.09 -11.49 -2.05
N GLN A 198 12.85 -12.55 -1.82
CA GLN A 198 12.37 -13.93 -1.88
C GLN A 198 12.43 -14.52 -0.48
N GLU A 199 11.32 -15.07 -0.01
CA GLU A 199 11.21 -15.86 1.20
C GLU A 199 10.75 -17.27 0.84
N PHE A 200 10.73 -18.19 1.79
CA PHE A 200 10.41 -19.59 1.50
C PHE A 200 8.99 -19.76 0.93
N PHE A 201 8.00 -19.11 1.54
CA PHE A 201 6.59 -19.25 1.13
C PHE A 201 6.14 -18.14 0.18
N PHE A 202 6.70 -16.94 0.29
CA PHE A 202 6.28 -15.74 -0.41
C PHE A 202 7.44 -15.04 -1.11
N GLY A 203 7.15 -14.44 -2.25
CA GLY A 203 7.98 -13.45 -2.89
C GLY A 203 7.36 -12.06 -2.73
N TYR A 204 8.14 -11.07 -2.30
CA TYR A 204 7.72 -9.68 -2.32
C TYR A 204 7.94 -9.10 -3.70
N TRP A 205 6.85 -8.84 -4.39
CA TRP A 205 6.84 -8.35 -5.77
C TRP A 205 6.34 -6.93 -5.86
N VAL A 206 6.89 -6.18 -6.83
CA VAL A 206 6.38 -4.88 -7.26
C VAL A 206 5.98 -4.97 -8.72
N LEU A 207 4.72 -4.59 -8.99
CA LEU A 207 4.12 -4.54 -10.31
C LEU A 207 3.99 -3.07 -10.73
N LEU A 208 4.59 -2.72 -11.86
CA LEU A 208 4.43 -1.41 -12.51
C LEU A 208 3.42 -1.58 -13.63
N ALA A 209 2.30 -0.87 -13.55
CA ALA A 209 1.18 -0.99 -14.49
C ALA A 209 0.68 0.39 -14.94
N SER A 210 0.00 0.43 -16.08
CA SER A 210 -0.59 1.65 -16.63
C SER A 210 -1.95 1.37 -17.28
#